data_76226a41784617f222edce86e42257bc
#
_entry.id   76226a41784617f222edce86e42257bc
#
_cell.length_a   1.000
_cell.length_b   1.000
_cell.length_c   1.000
_cell.angle_alpha   90.00
_cell.angle_beta   90.00
_cell.angle_gamma   90.00
#
_symmetry.space_group_name_H-M   'P 1'
#
loop_
_entity.id
_entity.type
_entity.pdbx_description
1 polymer ?
#
loop_
_entity_poly.entity_id
_entity_poly.type
_entity_poly.pdbx_seq_one_letter_code
_entity_poly.pdbx_strand_id
1 'polypeptide(L)'
;MELLDKHLDFTGCKIALFCGDKLLTILRDDKENIPWPNMWELPGGGREGDESPFECAEREVYEELGIHLTEDCLLWSKVYPSMLFEGKESVFLVGKLTQEQFDSIVFGNEGQGYKLMPIDEFLDSDKAVPQLQDRVRDYLEEIK
;
A
#
# COMPACT_ATOMS: atom_id res chain seq x y z
N MET A 1 -17.61 -9.40 -3.85
CA MET A 1 -16.63 -8.73 -2.97
C MET A 1 -16.00 -7.55 -3.70
N GLU A 2 -16.00 -6.39 -3.06
CA GLU A 2 -15.53 -5.16 -3.71
C GLU A 2 -14.09 -5.22 -4.23
N LEU A 3 -13.23 -5.96 -3.57
CA LEU A 3 -11.81 -6.07 -3.97
C LEU A 3 -11.61 -6.76 -5.31
N LEU A 4 -12.60 -7.53 -5.75
CA LEU A 4 -12.56 -8.23 -7.02
C LEU A 4 -13.48 -7.59 -8.06
N ASP A 5 -14.13 -6.46 -7.72
CA ASP A 5 -15.10 -5.81 -8.58
C ASP A 5 -14.41 -4.87 -9.58
N LYS A 6 -14.42 -5.26 -10.85
CA LYS A 6 -13.85 -4.47 -11.94
C LYS A 6 -14.68 -3.23 -12.27
N HIS A 7 -15.91 -3.19 -11.79
CA HIS A 7 -16.83 -2.06 -12.05
C HIS A 7 -16.75 -0.97 -11.00
N LEU A 8 -15.99 -1.21 -9.90
CA LEU A 8 -15.77 -0.19 -8.90
C LEU A 8 -14.92 0.94 -9.50
N ASP A 9 -15.41 2.17 -9.37
CA ASP A 9 -14.73 3.35 -9.92
C ASP A 9 -13.69 3.85 -8.89
N PHE A 10 -12.42 3.65 -9.19
CA PHE A 10 -11.33 4.11 -8.33
C PHE A 10 -10.12 4.48 -9.18
N THR A 11 -9.26 5.37 -8.65
CA THR A 11 -8.09 5.86 -9.38
C THR A 11 -6.82 5.08 -9.09
N GLY A 12 -6.76 4.42 -7.96
CA GLY A 12 -5.57 3.64 -7.58
C GLY A 12 -5.75 2.98 -6.24
N CYS A 13 -4.69 2.37 -5.76
CA CYS A 13 -4.72 1.62 -4.51
C CYS A 13 -3.43 1.78 -3.73
N LYS A 14 -3.52 1.52 -2.42
CA LYS A 14 -2.37 1.27 -1.54
C LYS A 14 -2.69 0.04 -0.72
N ILE A 15 -1.66 -0.73 -0.37
CA ILE A 15 -1.87 -1.93 0.42
C ILE A 15 -0.91 -1.95 1.61
N ALA A 16 -1.47 -2.18 2.82
CA ALA A 16 -0.69 -2.38 4.03
C ALA A 16 -0.45 -3.88 4.21
N LEU A 17 0.79 -4.30 4.03
CA LEU A 17 1.17 -5.71 4.16
C LEU A 17 1.85 -5.91 5.52
N PHE A 18 1.18 -6.64 6.40
CA PHE A 18 1.67 -6.90 7.75
C PHE A 18 2.39 -8.23 7.81
N CYS A 19 3.59 -8.19 8.36
CA CYS A 19 4.37 -9.37 8.68
C CYS A 19 4.54 -9.38 10.21
N GLY A 20 3.66 -10.09 10.90
CA GLY A 20 3.58 -10.02 12.36
C GLY A 20 3.22 -8.60 12.82
N ASP A 21 4.03 -8.02 13.67
CA ASP A 21 3.84 -6.66 14.19
C ASP A 21 4.59 -5.59 13.40
N LYS A 22 5.01 -5.94 12.18
CA LYS A 22 5.74 -5.03 11.29
C LYS A 22 4.99 -4.82 9.99
N LEU A 23 5.27 -3.69 9.37
CA LEU A 23 4.60 -3.22 8.16
C LEU A 23 5.61 -3.03 7.06
N LEU A 24 5.34 -3.57 5.88
CA LEU A 24 6.22 -3.37 4.72
C LEU A 24 6.10 -1.94 4.22
N THR A 25 7.22 -1.23 4.23
CA THR A 25 7.27 0.19 3.84
C THR A 25 8.29 0.41 2.74
N ILE A 26 8.05 1.44 1.94
CA ILE A 26 8.94 1.87 0.86
C ILE A 26 9.31 3.33 1.11
N LEU A 27 10.59 3.66 0.99
CA LEU A 27 11.05 5.05 1.09
C LEU A 27 10.98 5.68 -0.30
N ARG A 28 10.15 6.72 -0.42
CA ARG A 28 9.97 7.43 -1.70
C ARG A 28 11.24 8.15 -2.11
N ASP A 29 11.40 8.36 -3.42
CA ASP A 29 12.53 9.13 -3.95
C ASP A 29 12.55 10.54 -3.34
N ASP A 30 13.75 11.10 -3.27
CA ASP A 30 13.94 12.47 -2.79
C ASP A 30 14.04 13.40 -4.00
N LYS A 31 12.89 13.71 -4.60
CA LYS A 31 12.77 14.54 -5.81
C LYS A 31 11.78 15.66 -5.57
N GLU A 32 12.09 16.85 -6.07
CA GLU A 32 11.24 18.03 -5.87
C GLU A 32 9.87 17.94 -6.56
N ASN A 33 9.79 17.18 -7.63
CA ASN A 33 8.60 17.15 -8.49
C ASN A 33 7.62 16.02 -8.17
N ILE A 34 7.79 15.33 -7.05
CA ILE A 34 6.86 14.27 -6.65
C ILE A 34 6.20 14.61 -5.32
N PRO A 35 4.98 14.08 -5.07
CA PRO A 35 4.35 14.23 -3.76
C PRO A 35 5.14 13.50 -2.68
N TRP A 36 5.16 14.07 -1.48
CA TRP A 36 5.78 13.44 -0.29
C TRP A 36 7.19 12.91 -0.55
N PRO A 37 8.14 13.74 -1.04
CA PRO A 37 9.49 13.24 -1.33
C PRO A 37 10.19 12.79 -0.05
N ASN A 38 11.01 11.73 -0.16
CA ASN A 38 11.83 11.22 0.92
C ASN A 38 11.02 10.78 2.15
N MET A 39 9.78 10.33 1.94
CA MET A 39 8.91 9.87 3.02
C MET A 39 8.58 8.39 2.86
N TRP A 40 8.30 7.74 3.98
CA TRP A 40 7.89 6.34 4.00
C TRP A 40 6.44 6.21 3.56
N GLU A 41 6.19 5.28 2.66
CA GLU A 41 4.86 4.97 2.14
C GLU A 41 4.63 3.48 2.11
N LEU A 42 3.47 3.08 1.59
CA LEU A 42 3.07 1.70 1.41
C LEU A 42 3.03 1.36 -0.09
N PRO A 43 3.18 0.08 -0.45
CA PRO A 43 3.09 -0.32 -1.86
C PRO A 43 1.74 0.03 -2.49
N GLY A 44 1.74 0.25 -3.79
CA GLY A 44 0.54 0.54 -4.55
C GLY A 44 0.78 1.62 -5.58
N GLY A 45 -0.25 1.96 -6.33
CA GLY A 45 -0.16 2.98 -7.38
C GLY A 45 -1.45 3.12 -8.16
N GLY A 46 -1.35 3.68 -9.35
CA GLY A 46 -2.50 3.97 -10.20
C GLY A 46 -3.12 2.73 -10.83
N ARG A 47 -4.43 2.78 -10.97
CA ARG A 47 -5.19 1.75 -11.68
C ARG A 47 -4.88 1.78 -13.16
N GLU A 48 -4.75 0.63 -13.78
CA GLU A 48 -4.61 0.50 -15.24
C GLU A 48 -5.81 -0.21 -15.82
N GLY A 49 -6.41 0.39 -16.86
CA GLY A 49 -7.55 -0.18 -17.52
C GLY A 49 -8.69 -0.47 -16.56
N ASP A 50 -9.25 -1.66 -16.65
CA ASP A 50 -10.41 -2.09 -15.87
C ASP A 50 -10.04 -3.00 -14.69
N GLU A 51 -8.82 -2.87 -14.16
CA GLU A 51 -8.39 -3.67 -13.02
C GLU A 51 -9.35 -3.56 -11.85
N SER A 52 -9.56 -4.69 -11.16
CA SER A 52 -10.19 -4.65 -9.83
C SER A 52 -9.18 -4.08 -8.82
N PRO A 53 -9.63 -3.69 -7.63
CA PRO A 53 -8.69 -3.21 -6.61
C PRO A 53 -7.58 -4.22 -6.29
N PHE A 54 -7.91 -5.51 -6.19
CA PHE A 54 -6.90 -6.53 -5.93
C PHE A 54 -5.93 -6.66 -7.10
N GLU A 55 -6.42 -6.66 -8.34
CA GLU A 55 -5.55 -6.75 -9.51
C GLU A 55 -4.58 -5.58 -9.58
N CYS A 56 -5.06 -4.38 -9.25
CA CYS A 56 -4.23 -3.19 -9.21
C CYS A 56 -3.11 -3.35 -8.15
N ALA A 57 -3.47 -3.78 -6.94
CA ALA A 57 -2.51 -3.96 -5.86
C ALA A 57 -1.50 -5.07 -6.20
N GLU A 58 -1.97 -6.19 -6.74
CA GLU A 58 -1.10 -7.30 -7.12
C GLU A 58 -0.07 -6.86 -8.17
N ARG A 59 -0.51 -6.16 -9.21
CA ARG A 59 0.39 -5.67 -10.26
C ARG A 59 1.42 -4.70 -9.70
N GLU A 60 0.99 -3.71 -8.92
CA GLU A 60 1.88 -2.71 -8.34
C GLU A 60 2.90 -3.33 -7.40
N VAL A 61 2.48 -4.27 -6.55
CA VAL A 61 3.40 -4.95 -5.63
C VAL A 61 4.44 -5.75 -6.42
N TYR A 62 4.02 -6.43 -7.50
CA TYR A 62 4.97 -7.16 -8.32
C TYR A 62 5.97 -6.22 -9.00
N GLU A 63 5.51 -5.10 -9.54
CA GLU A 63 6.39 -4.13 -10.20
C GLU A 63 7.39 -3.50 -9.21
N GLU A 64 6.94 -3.21 -8.01
CA GLU A 64 7.77 -2.54 -7.00
C GLU A 64 8.70 -3.49 -6.24
N LEU A 65 8.26 -4.72 -5.99
CA LEU A 65 8.90 -5.60 -5.01
C LEU A 65 9.18 -7.02 -5.53
N GLY A 66 8.69 -7.36 -6.72
CA GLY A 66 8.96 -8.65 -7.34
C GLY A 66 8.29 -9.84 -6.66
N ILE A 67 7.28 -9.61 -5.83
CA ILE A 67 6.54 -10.69 -5.17
C ILE A 67 5.11 -10.75 -5.70
N HIS A 68 4.53 -11.94 -5.67
CA HIS A 68 3.15 -12.17 -6.09
C HIS A 68 2.25 -12.29 -4.88
N LEU A 69 1.15 -11.53 -4.88
CA LEU A 69 0.11 -11.67 -3.87
C LEU A 69 -0.96 -12.61 -4.37
N THR A 70 -1.64 -13.28 -3.45
CA THR A 70 -2.83 -14.07 -3.75
C THR A 70 -4.01 -13.53 -2.96
N GLU A 71 -5.23 -13.78 -3.44
CA GLU A 71 -6.43 -13.22 -2.82
C GLU A 71 -6.59 -13.61 -1.35
N ASP A 72 -6.09 -14.79 -0.98
CA ASP A 72 -6.23 -15.29 0.39
C ASP A 72 -5.36 -14.52 1.40
N CYS A 73 -4.47 -13.65 0.94
CA CYS A 73 -3.72 -12.79 1.86
C CYS A 73 -4.55 -11.62 2.40
N LEU A 74 -5.67 -11.30 1.74
CA LEU A 74 -6.45 -10.10 2.06
C LEU A 74 -7.19 -10.23 3.38
N LEU A 75 -7.14 -9.16 4.19
CA LEU A 75 -7.77 -9.10 5.51
C LEU A 75 -8.87 -8.04 5.59
N TRP A 76 -8.73 -6.94 4.86
CA TRP A 76 -9.62 -5.78 5.03
C TRP A 76 -9.43 -4.81 3.87
N SER A 77 -10.44 -3.99 3.62
CA SER A 77 -10.34 -2.91 2.64
C SER A 77 -11.32 -1.80 2.98
N LYS A 78 -11.02 -0.61 2.47
CA LYS A 78 -11.90 0.54 2.60
C LYS A 78 -11.62 1.52 1.47
N VAL A 79 -12.69 2.18 1.01
CA VAL A 79 -12.59 3.24 0.00
C VAL A 79 -12.34 4.57 0.71
N TYR A 80 -11.40 5.35 0.18
CA TYR A 80 -11.02 6.66 0.72
C TYR A 80 -11.01 7.69 -0.40
N PRO A 81 -11.09 8.98 -0.07
CA PRO A 81 -10.81 10.01 -1.06
C PRO A 81 -9.39 9.81 -1.62
N SER A 82 -9.23 10.02 -2.93
CA SER A 82 -7.91 9.93 -3.55
C SER A 82 -6.96 10.98 -2.94
N MET A 83 -5.70 10.57 -2.76
CA MET A 83 -4.65 11.47 -2.26
C MET A 83 -4.15 12.42 -3.35
N LEU A 84 -4.40 12.11 -4.61
CA LEU A 84 -3.86 12.84 -5.76
C LEU A 84 -4.91 13.56 -6.60
N PHE A 85 -6.13 13.03 -6.65
CA PHE A 85 -7.16 13.54 -7.56
C PHE A 85 -8.41 13.94 -6.79
N GLU A 86 -8.63 15.26 -6.68
CA GLU A 86 -9.78 15.80 -5.96
C GLU A 86 -11.10 15.26 -6.56
N GLY A 87 -12.01 14.89 -5.68
CA GLY A 87 -13.32 14.36 -6.07
C GLY A 87 -13.31 12.91 -6.54
N LYS A 88 -12.16 12.26 -6.54
CA LYS A 88 -12.00 10.85 -6.91
C LYS A 88 -11.76 10.00 -5.69
N GLU A 89 -11.84 8.68 -5.88
CA GLU A 89 -11.67 7.71 -4.79
C GLU A 89 -10.52 6.75 -5.07
N SER A 90 -9.95 6.23 -3.99
CA SER A 90 -8.93 5.20 -4.03
C SER A 90 -9.30 4.08 -3.07
N VAL A 91 -8.66 2.92 -3.22
CA VAL A 91 -8.94 1.78 -2.35
C VAL A 91 -7.70 1.49 -1.51
N PHE A 92 -7.93 1.31 -0.22
CA PHE A 92 -6.89 0.89 0.71
C PHE A 92 -7.15 -0.56 1.10
N LEU A 93 -6.15 -1.42 0.86
CA LEU A 93 -6.24 -2.83 1.15
C LEU A 93 -5.31 -3.16 2.31
N VAL A 94 -5.66 -4.18 3.07
CA VAL A 94 -4.79 -4.73 4.11
C VAL A 94 -4.62 -6.22 3.87
N GLY A 95 -3.39 -6.70 3.95
CA GLY A 95 -3.09 -8.10 3.73
C GLY A 95 -1.96 -8.60 4.60
N LYS A 96 -1.74 -9.91 4.54
CA LYS A 96 -0.65 -10.57 5.24
C LYS A 96 0.55 -10.77 4.31
N LEU A 97 1.73 -10.63 4.88
CA LEU A 97 2.99 -10.93 4.20
C LEU A 97 3.75 -11.94 5.06
N THR A 98 4.29 -12.98 4.44
CA THR A 98 5.13 -13.93 5.16
C THR A 98 6.57 -13.43 5.17
N GLN A 99 7.36 -13.90 6.15
CA GLN A 99 8.79 -13.60 6.18
C GLN A 99 9.48 -14.12 4.92
N GLU A 100 9.06 -15.29 4.43
CA GLU A 100 9.60 -15.86 3.20
C GLU A 100 9.36 -14.94 1.99
N GLN A 101 8.16 -14.38 1.88
CA GLN A 101 7.87 -13.40 0.82
C GLN A 101 8.75 -12.17 0.94
N PHE A 102 8.90 -11.65 2.16
CA PHE A 102 9.76 -10.49 2.39
C PHE A 102 11.20 -10.79 1.98
N ASP A 103 11.70 -11.97 2.36
CA ASP A 103 13.07 -12.37 2.04
C ASP A 103 13.31 -12.54 0.54
N SER A 104 12.24 -12.73 -0.23
CA SER A 104 12.30 -12.92 -1.67
C SER A 104 12.17 -11.62 -2.48
N ILE A 105 12.04 -10.47 -1.83
CA ILE A 105 11.84 -9.20 -2.52
C ILE A 105 13.01 -8.88 -3.45
N VAL A 106 12.66 -8.48 -4.67
CA VAL A 106 13.60 -7.90 -5.63
C VAL A 106 13.10 -6.48 -5.86
N PHE A 107 13.75 -5.51 -5.23
CA PHE A 107 13.30 -4.13 -5.27
C PHE A 107 13.43 -3.56 -6.67
N GLY A 108 12.39 -2.87 -7.11
CA GLY A 108 12.37 -2.22 -8.41
C GLY A 108 13.20 -0.95 -8.45
N ASN A 109 13.00 -0.15 -9.50
CA ASN A 109 13.81 1.03 -9.75
C ASN A 109 13.17 2.34 -9.29
N GLU A 110 12.00 2.28 -8.64
CA GLU A 110 11.35 3.45 -8.05
C GLU A 110 11.49 3.38 -6.53
N GLY A 111 11.86 4.50 -5.91
CA GLY A 111 12.08 4.57 -4.48
C GLY A 111 13.54 4.34 -4.12
N GLN A 112 13.87 4.67 -2.86
CA GLN A 112 15.23 4.57 -2.35
C GLN A 112 15.51 3.25 -1.65
N GLY A 113 14.46 2.53 -1.23
CA GLY A 113 14.62 1.27 -0.51
C GLY A 113 13.31 0.87 0.16
N TYR A 114 13.38 -0.22 0.92
CA TYR A 114 12.22 -0.77 1.61
C TYR A 114 12.66 -1.40 2.91
N LYS A 115 11.72 -1.53 3.86
CA LYS A 115 11.98 -2.27 5.09
C LYS A 115 10.70 -2.70 5.77
N LEU A 116 10.80 -3.71 6.64
CA LEU A 116 9.74 -4.02 7.59
C LEU A 116 9.91 -3.06 8.77
N MET A 117 8.95 -2.18 8.95
CA MET A 117 8.97 -1.16 9.99
C MET A 117 8.00 -1.55 11.10
N PRO A 118 8.39 -1.50 12.37
CA PRO A 118 7.43 -1.70 13.46
C PRO A 118 6.22 -0.80 13.27
N ILE A 119 5.03 -1.32 13.54
CA ILE A 119 3.78 -0.58 13.31
C ILE A 119 3.81 0.77 14.04
N ASP A 120 4.23 0.78 15.31
CA ASP A 120 4.28 2.02 16.09
C ASP A 120 5.24 3.04 15.49
N GLU A 121 6.37 2.60 14.97
CA GLU A 121 7.33 3.49 14.32
C GLU A 121 6.70 4.16 13.10
N PHE A 122 5.98 3.40 12.27
CA PHE A 122 5.31 3.96 11.11
C PHE A 122 4.26 5.00 11.51
N LEU A 123 3.46 4.67 12.52
CA LEU A 123 2.37 5.54 12.96
C LEU A 123 2.87 6.83 13.62
N ASP A 124 4.02 6.79 14.28
CA ASP A 124 4.54 7.93 15.02
C ASP A 124 5.56 8.76 14.24
N SER A 125 5.95 8.30 13.05
CA SER A 125 6.98 8.97 12.26
C SER A 125 6.46 10.24 11.60
N ASP A 126 7.23 11.33 11.72
CA ASP A 126 6.96 12.56 10.97
C ASP A 126 7.46 12.46 9.52
N LYS A 127 8.08 11.33 9.17
CA LYS A 127 8.59 11.05 7.82
C LYS A 127 7.79 9.95 7.12
N ALA A 128 6.58 9.68 7.57
CA ALA A 128 5.64 8.78 6.90
C ALA A 128 4.47 9.58 6.34
N VAL A 129 3.93 9.14 5.20
CA VAL A 129 2.81 9.83 4.54
C VAL A 129 1.60 9.84 5.47
N PRO A 130 1.11 11.02 5.91
CA PRO A 130 0.11 11.08 6.99
C PRO A 130 -1.23 10.44 6.65
N GLN A 131 -1.69 10.53 5.40
CA GLN A 131 -2.94 9.87 4.99
C GLN A 131 -2.85 8.36 5.15
N LEU A 132 -1.67 7.78 4.90
CA LEU A 132 -1.48 6.33 5.04
C LEU A 132 -1.39 5.93 6.51
N GLN A 133 -0.83 6.77 7.36
CA GLN A 133 -0.87 6.54 8.81
C GLN A 133 -2.32 6.47 9.30
N ASP A 134 -3.16 7.40 8.84
CA ASP A 134 -4.58 7.44 9.23
C ASP A 134 -5.32 6.18 8.78
N ARG A 135 -5.05 5.72 7.57
CA ARG A 135 -5.71 4.52 7.05
C ARG A 135 -5.30 3.26 7.82
N VAL A 136 -4.03 3.16 8.19
CA VAL A 136 -3.56 2.05 9.02
C VAL A 136 -4.23 2.11 10.41
N ARG A 137 -4.35 3.30 11.00
CA ARG A 137 -5.04 3.46 12.28
C ARG A 137 -6.50 3.01 12.19
N ASP A 138 -7.19 3.37 11.10
CA ASP A 138 -8.57 2.97 10.88
C ASP A 138 -8.71 1.44 10.89
N TYR A 139 -7.81 0.74 10.21
CA TYR A 139 -7.82 -0.71 10.21
C TYR A 139 -7.60 -1.28 11.62
N LEU A 140 -6.61 -0.75 12.33
CA LEU A 140 -6.30 -1.24 13.68
C LEU A 140 -7.45 -1.00 14.66
N GLU A 141 -8.18 0.10 14.51
CA GLU A 141 -9.38 0.36 15.32
C GLU A 141 -10.50 -0.62 14.98
N GLU A 142 -10.68 -0.94 13.70
CA GLU A 142 -11.75 -1.83 13.24
C GLU A 142 -11.62 -3.25 13.79
N ILE A 143 -10.39 -3.72 13.99
CA ILE A 143 -10.14 -5.11 14.43
C ILE A 143 -10.03 -5.26 15.95
N LYS A 144 -10.23 -4.19 16.70
CA LYS A 144 -10.24 -4.25 18.16
C LYS A 144 -11.46 -4.99 18.71
#